data_f8e5f78612ceb97340678f76a6b1c596
#
_entry.id   f8e5f78612ceb97340678f76a6b1c596
#
_cell.length_a   1.000
_cell.length_b   1.000
_cell.length_c   1.000
_cell.angle_alpha   90.00
_cell.angle_beta   90.00
_cell.angle_gamma   90.00
#
_symmetry.space_group_name_H-M   'P 1'
#
loop_
_entity.id
_entity.type
_entity.pdbx_description
1 polymer ?
#
loop_
_entity_poly.entity_id
_entity_poly.type
_entity_poly.pdbx_seq_one_letter_code
_entity_poly.pdbx_strand_id
1 'polypeptide(L)'
;MIPSSKDDTDLFDLNQTRETILETSPDLIINAAAKVGGILANNTYRAEFILDNLKININILEAIIDNPQIKLINLGSSCIYPLNASIPTKEESFMTGKLEPTNSPYAMAKIASIEMGNALKMQYGHKIIN
;
A
#
# COMPACT_ATOMS: atom_id res chain seq x y z
N MET A 1 -18.35 -8.16 7.06
CA MET A 1 -17.42 -7.25 6.35
C MET A 1 -18.06 -5.87 6.35
N ILE A 2 -17.31 -4.87 6.78
CA ILE A 2 -17.75 -3.46 6.76
C ILE A 2 -17.01 -2.82 5.59
N PRO A 3 -17.68 -2.50 4.46
CA PRO A 3 -17.06 -1.73 3.40
C PRO A 3 -16.85 -0.30 3.88
N SER A 4 -15.73 0.30 3.53
CA SER A 4 -15.44 1.72 3.76
C SER A 4 -14.98 2.36 2.45
N SER A 5 -15.50 3.52 2.16
CA SER A 5 -15.17 4.33 0.99
C SER A 5 -14.51 5.63 1.42
N LYS A 6 -14.10 6.44 0.45
CA LYS A 6 -13.56 7.77 0.72
C LYS A 6 -14.58 8.70 1.42
N ASP A 7 -15.87 8.46 1.24
CA ASP A 7 -16.92 9.26 1.88
C ASP A 7 -17.09 8.87 3.35
N ASP A 8 -16.67 7.65 3.73
CA ASP A 8 -16.72 7.16 5.11
C ASP A 8 -15.45 7.50 5.90
N THR A 9 -14.28 7.45 5.23
CA THR A 9 -12.97 7.67 5.86
C THR A 9 -12.00 8.28 4.87
N ASP A 10 -11.50 9.47 5.15
CA ASP A 10 -10.39 10.05 4.38
C ASP A 10 -9.05 9.46 4.82
N LEU A 11 -8.53 8.53 4.04
CA LEU A 11 -7.22 7.91 4.30
C LEU A 11 -6.02 8.87 4.14
N PHE A 12 -6.24 10.10 3.67
CA PHE A 12 -5.22 11.16 3.72
C PHE A 12 -5.15 11.83 5.10
N ASP A 13 -6.12 11.60 5.97
CA ASP A 13 -6.15 12.08 7.35
C ASP A 13 -5.87 10.91 8.30
N LEU A 14 -4.73 10.99 9.01
CA LEU A 14 -4.33 9.96 9.97
C LEU A 14 -5.31 9.84 11.14
N ASN A 15 -5.86 10.97 11.61
CA ASN A 15 -6.78 10.95 12.75
C ASN A 15 -8.09 10.26 12.37
N GLN A 16 -8.67 10.60 11.22
CA GLN A 16 -9.86 9.92 10.72
C GLN A 16 -9.60 8.42 10.49
N THR A 17 -8.44 8.07 9.92
CA THR A 17 -8.04 6.66 9.73
C THR A 17 -7.98 5.92 11.07
N ARG A 18 -7.38 6.52 12.10
CA ARG A 18 -7.31 5.95 13.46
C ARG A 18 -8.69 5.82 14.10
N GLU A 19 -9.50 6.86 14.05
CA GLU A 19 -10.86 6.88 14.60
C GLU A 19 -11.70 5.75 13.98
N THR A 20 -11.73 5.63 12.66
CA THR A 20 -12.46 4.55 11.97
C THR A 20 -12.00 3.16 12.41
N ILE A 21 -10.69 2.94 12.54
CA ILE A 21 -10.14 1.65 12.98
C ILE A 21 -10.51 1.37 14.44
N LEU A 22 -10.45 2.37 15.32
CA LEU A 22 -10.83 2.21 16.72
C LEU A 22 -12.32 1.93 16.89
N GLU A 23 -13.18 2.65 16.19
CA GLU A 23 -14.64 2.49 16.26
C GLU A 23 -15.09 1.14 15.70
N THR A 24 -14.49 0.70 14.59
CA THR A 24 -14.86 -0.57 13.95
C THR A 24 -14.18 -1.78 14.56
N SER A 25 -13.07 -1.58 15.31
CA SER A 25 -12.30 -2.64 15.97
C SER A 25 -12.12 -3.90 15.11
N PRO A 26 -11.56 -3.80 13.89
CA PRO A 26 -11.55 -4.92 12.96
C PRO A 26 -10.50 -5.97 13.36
N ASP A 27 -10.81 -7.27 13.14
CA ASP A 27 -9.81 -8.34 13.21
C ASP A 27 -8.90 -8.37 11.98
N LEU A 28 -9.39 -7.86 10.85
CA LEU A 28 -8.72 -7.87 9.58
C LEU A 28 -9.07 -6.62 8.77
N ILE A 29 -8.04 -5.94 8.29
CA ILE A 29 -8.17 -4.86 7.30
C ILE A 29 -7.72 -5.39 5.93
N ILE A 30 -8.51 -5.14 4.89
CA ILE A 30 -8.13 -5.37 3.50
C ILE A 30 -8.00 -3.99 2.84
N ASN A 31 -6.75 -3.55 2.64
CA ASN A 31 -6.48 -2.29 1.96
C ASN A 31 -6.49 -2.47 0.44
N ALA A 32 -7.59 -2.07 -0.18
CA ALA A 32 -7.73 -1.96 -1.63
C ALA A 32 -7.63 -0.50 -2.13
N ALA A 33 -7.45 0.45 -1.21
CA ALA A 33 -7.40 1.87 -1.55
C ALA A 33 -6.07 2.22 -2.22
N ALA A 34 -6.15 2.92 -3.33
CA ALA A 34 -5.00 3.47 -4.04
C ALA A 34 -5.45 4.56 -5.04
N LYS A 35 -4.56 5.51 -5.30
CA LYS A 35 -4.67 6.33 -6.51
C LYS A 35 -4.19 5.50 -7.70
N VAL A 36 -5.10 5.18 -8.60
CA VAL A 36 -4.83 4.35 -9.78
C VAL A 36 -5.15 5.10 -11.07
N GLY A 37 -4.57 4.66 -12.18
CA GLY A 37 -4.85 5.23 -13.50
C GLY A 37 -4.05 4.53 -14.59
N GLY A 38 -4.40 4.79 -15.85
CA GLY A 38 -3.68 4.28 -17.00
C GLY A 38 -2.28 4.91 -17.17
N ILE A 39 -1.55 4.45 -18.20
CA ILE A 39 -0.17 4.87 -18.50
C ILE A 39 -0.03 6.39 -18.61
N LEU A 40 -0.96 7.03 -19.35
CA LEU A 40 -0.93 8.48 -19.54
C LEU A 40 -1.04 9.23 -18.21
N ALA A 41 -1.98 8.85 -17.35
CA ALA A 41 -2.17 9.48 -16.04
C ALA A 41 -0.94 9.30 -15.14
N ASN A 42 -0.40 8.07 -15.06
CA ASN A 42 0.83 7.78 -14.30
C ASN A 42 2.01 8.61 -14.78
N ASN A 43 2.18 8.75 -16.09
CA ASN A 43 3.29 9.50 -16.65
C ASN A 43 3.12 11.03 -16.53
N THR A 44 1.87 11.51 -16.45
CA THR A 44 1.57 12.94 -16.32
C THR A 44 1.60 13.41 -14.87
N TYR A 45 0.95 12.67 -13.96
CA TYR A 45 0.77 13.05 -12.54
C TYR A 45 1.69 12.26 -11.62
N ARG A 46 2.97 12.18 -11.99
CA ARG A 46 3.98 11.33 -11.33
C ARG A 46 4.12 11.60 -9.82
N ALA A 47 4.13 12.86 -9.42
CA ALA A 47 4.26 13.26 -8.03
C ALA A 47 3.03 12.85 -7.22
N GLU A 48 1.85 13.08 -7.74
CA GLU A 48 0.60 12.73 -7.09
C GLU A 48 0.45 11.21 -6.94
N PHE A 49 0.88 10.43 -7.96
CA PHE A 49 0.82 8.96 -7.87
C PHE A 49 1.72 8.38 -6.77
N ILE A 50 2.91 8.93 -6.56
CA ILE A 50 3.76 8.46 -5.47
C ILE A 50 3.28 9.00 -4.11
N LEU A 51 3.01 10.30 -4.00
CA LEU A 51 2.68 10.93 -2.73
C LEU A 51 1.35 10.44 -2.17
N ASP A 52 0.30 10.37 -3.00
CA ASP A 52 -1.02 9.94 -2.56
C ASP A 52 -1.00 8.47 -2.10
N ASN A 53 -0.35 7.59 -2.87
CA ASN A 53 -0.26 6.18 -2.50
C ASN A 53 0.62 5.96 -1.26
N LEU A 54 1.71 6.70 -1.10
CA LEU A 54 2.50 6.66 0.13
C LEU A 54 1.69 7.11 1.33
N LYS A 55 0.95 8.21 1.20
CA LYS A 55 0.15 8.78 2.29
C LYS A 55 -0.91 7.81 2.78
N ILE A 56 -1.67 7.20 1.85
CA ILE A 56 -2.67 6.16 2.18
C ILE A 56 -2.02 5.01 2.97
N ASN A 57 -0.92 4.48 2.47
CA ASN A 57 -0.26 3.32 3.10
C ASN A 57 0.37 3.68 4.45
N ILE A 58 1.03 4.85 4.56
CA ILE A 58 1.61 5.33 5.82
C ILE A 58 0.51 5.48 6.86
N ASN A 59 -0.59 6.16 6.55
CA ASN A 59 -1.66 6.41 7.50
C ASN A 59 -2.32 5.11 8.00
N ILE A 60 -2.54 4.13 7.13
CA ILE A 60 -3.08 2.82 7.55
C ILE A 60 -2.10 2.09 8.48
N LEU A 61 -0.82 2.02 8.11
CA LEU A 61 0.20 1.33 8.91
C LEU A 61 0.44 2.01 10.25
N GLU A 62 0.46 3.35 10.26
CA GLU A 62 0.60 4.14 11.48
C GLU A 62 -0.63 4.03 12.40
N ALA A 63 -1.82 3.93 11.82
CA ALA A 63 -3.06 3.77 12.58
C ALA A 63 -3.14 2.42 13.31
N ILE A 64 -2.50 1.37 12.78
CA ILE A 64 -2.50 0.04 13.41
C ILE A 64 -1.24 -0.24 14.25
N ILE A 65 -0.25 0.66 14.32
CA ILE A 65 1.07 0.38 14.91
C ILE A 65 0.99 -0.14 16.34
N ASP A 66 0.07 0.39 17.14
CA ASP A 66 -0.15 0.01 18.53
C ASP A 66 -1.12 -1.19 18.68
N ASN A 67 -1.60 -1.75 17.56
CA ASN A 67 -2.59 -2.81 17.51
C ASN A 67 -2.11 -4.02 16.71
N PRO A 68 -1.05 -4.73 17.13
CA PRO A 68 -0.44 -5.83 16.35
C PRO A 68 -1.37 -7.06 16.17
N GLN A 69 -2.48 -7.12 16.92
CA GLN A 69 -3.51 -8.14 16.75
C GLN A 69 -4.31 -7.96 15.45
N ILE A 70 -4.43 -6.75 14.92
CA ILE A 70 -5.13 -6.47 13.67
C ILE A 70 -4.29 -7.03 12.52
N LYS A 71 -4.90 -7.89 11.71
CA LYS A 71 -4.29 -8.40 10.48
C LYS A 71 -4.48 -7.39 9.36
N LEU A 72 -3.49 -7.25 8.48
CA LEU A 72 -3.60 -6.40 7.30
C LEU A 72 -3.28 -7.21 6.04
N ILE A 73 -4.17 -7.20 5.06
CA ILE A 73 -3.90 -7.58 3.68
C ILE A 73 -3.81 -6.29 2.87
N ASN A 74 -2.64 -6.02 2.33
CA ASN A 74 -2.37 -4.82 1.55
C ASN A 74 -2.21 -5.20 0.08
N LEU A 75 -3.15 -4.78 -0.78
CA LEU A 75 -3.11 -5.17 -2.18
C LEU A 75 -1.94 -4.51 -2.92
N GLY A 76 -1.02 -5.35 -3.37
CA GLY A 76 0.12 -4.96 -4.18
C GLY A 76 -0.23 -4.62 -5.63
N SER A 77 0.75 -4.73 -6.50
CA SER A 77 0.58 -4.53 -7.94
C SER A 77 1.69 -5.25 -8.70
N SER A 78 1.40 -5.75 -9.88
CA SER A 78 2.41 -6.36 -10.76
C SER A 78 3.48 -5.38 -11.25
N CYS A 79 3.22 -4.08 -11.21
CA CYS A 79 4.20 -3.07 -11.63
C CYS A 79 5.42 -2.92 -10.69
N ILE A 80 5.43 -3.60 -9.54
CA ILE A 80 6.59 -3.66 -8.64
C ILE A 80 7.74 -4.50 -9.19
N TYR A 81 7.47 -5.33 -10.20
CA TYR A 81 8.48 -6.15 -10.83
C TYR A 81 9.28 -5.39 -11.89
N PRO A 82 10.53 -5.79 -12.16
CA PRO A 82 11.36 -5.17 -13.18
C PRO A 82 10.73 -5.22 -14.57
N LEU A 83 10.99 -4.17 -15.37
CA LEU A 83 10.56 -4.10 -16.76
C LEU A 83 10.96 -5.35 -17.59
N ASN A 84 12.14 -5.91 -17.29
CA ASN A 84 12.70 -7.08 -17.99
C ASN A 84 12.58 -8.38 -17.19
N ALA A 85 11.60 -8.46 -16.27
CA ALA A 85 11.34 -9.70 -15.56
C ALA A 85 10.93 -10.81 -16.54
N SER A 86 11.29 -12.05 -16.22
CA SER A 86 10.90 -13.22 -17.02
C SER A 86 9.39 -13.44 -17.00
N ILE A 87 8.86 -14.08 -18.03
CA ILE A 87 7.46 -14.50 -18.09
C ILE A 87 7.42 -16.03 -18.08
N PRO A 88 6.71 -16.65 -17.13
CA PRO A 88 5.94 -16.06 -16.01
C PRO A 88 6.85 -15.37 -14.98
N THR A 89 6.39 -14.24 -14.45
CA THR A 89 7.13 -13.47 -13.45
C THR A 89 7.09 -14.21 -12.10
N LYS A 90 8.25 -14.36 -11.49
CA LYS A 90 8.41 -15.01 -10.18
C LYS A 90 8.57 -13.94 -9.09
N GLU A 91 8.18 -14.27 -7.86
CA GLU A 91 8.31 -13.36 -6.72
C GLU A 91 9.77 -12.96 -6.46
N GLU A 92 10.73 -13.85 -6.69
CA GLU A 92 12.17 -13.59 -6.53
C GLU A 92 12.70 -12.50 -7.49
N SER A 93 11.93 -12.15 -8.52
CA SER A 93 12.24 -11.02 -9.42
C SER A 93 12.02 -9.65 -8.78
N PHE A 94 11.39 -9.60 -7.59
CA PHE A 94 11.15 -8.35 -6.87
C PHE A 94 12.46 -7.62 -6.58
N MET A 95 12.53 -6.34 -6.93
CA MET A 95 13.69 -5.45 -6.75
C MET A 95 15.00 -5.89 -7.45
N THR A 96 14.96 -6.79 -8.46
CA THR A 96 16.15 -7.24 -9.16
C THR A 96 16.53 -6.39 -10.37
N GLY A 97 15.76 -5.37 -10.70
CA GLY A 97 16.04 -4.51 -11.86
C GLY A 97 15.22 -3.21 -11.87
N LYS A 98 15.35 -2.47 -12.98
CA LYS A 98 14.66 -1.18 -13.15
C LYS A 98 13.16 -1.39 -13.39
N LEU A 99 12.36 -0.53 -12.75
CA LEU A 99 10.93 -0.46 -12.98
C LEU A 99 10.60 0.12 -14.36
N GLU A 100 9.39 -0.13 -14.82
CA GLU A 100 8.85 0.51 -16.02
C GLU A 100 8.77 2.04 -15.79
N PRO A 101 9.40 2.87 -16.68
CA PRO A 101 9.59 4.29 -16.40
C PRO A 101 8.31 5.11 -16.25
N THR A 102 7.22 4.77 -16.96
CA THR A 102 6.00 5.59 -16.96
C THR A 102 5.22 5.49 -15.66
N ASN A 103 5.29 4.34 -14.98
CA ASN A 103 4.57 4.09 -13.72
C ASN A 103 5.50 3.89 -12.50
N SER A 104 6.79 4.12 -12.66
CA SER A 104 7.76 3.92 -11.57
C SER A 104 7.41 4.64 -10.26
N PRO A 105 6.83 5.85 -10.22
CA PRO A 105 6.41 6.48 -8.97
C PRO A 105 5.33 5.69 -8.22
N TYR A 106 4.32 5.19 -8.93
CA TYR A 106 3.30 4.33 -8.34
C TYR A 106 3.89 3.01 -7.83
N ALA A 107 4.72 2.37 -8.67
CA ALA A 107 5.41 1.14 -8.30
C ALA A 107 6.29 1.31 -7.05
N MET A 108 7.04 2.42 -6.95
CA MET A 108 7.85 2.74 -5.77
C MET A 108 7.00 2.92 -4.51
N ALA A 109 5.83 3.54 -4.61
CA ALA A 109 4.92 3.65 -3.47
C ALA A 109 4.43 2.27 -3.00
N LYS A 110 4.15 1.35 -3.92
CA LYS A 110 3.76 -0.04 -3.59
C LYS A 110 4.94 -0.82 -3.00
N ILE A 111 6.15 -0.67 -3.51
CA ILE A 111 7.38 -1.27 -2.94
C ILE A 111 7.62 -0.75 -1.52
N ALA A 112 7.52 0.57 -1.31
CA ALA A 112 7.68 1.17 0.00
C ALA A 112 6.64 0.62 1.01
N SER A 113 5.40 0.38 0.56
CA SER A 113 4.36 -0.22 1.40
C SER A 113 4.72 -1.64 1.85
N ILE A 114 5.31 -2.45 0.96
CA ILE A 114 5.81 -3.79 1.30
C ILE A 114 6.90 -3.70 2.37
N GLU A 115 7.89 -2.81 2.20
CA GLU A 115 8.98 -2.64 3.14
C GLU A 115 8.51 -2.12 4.50
N MET A 116 7.61 -1.15 4.52
CA MET A 116 6.99 -0.68 5.76
C MET A 116 6.24 -1.81 6.48
N GLY A 117 5.46 -2.62 5.74
CA GLY A 117 4.78 -3.79 6.30
C GLY A 117 5.76 -4.81 6.89
N ASN A 118 6.87 -5.09 6.22
CA ASN A 118 7.93 -5.97 6.72
C ASN A 118 8.57 -5.40 7.98
N ALA A 119 8.83 -4.10 8.03
CA ALA A 119 9.38 -3.43 9.20
C ALA A 119 8.44 -3.57 10.44
N LEU A 120 7.14 -3.37 10.26
CA LEU A 120 6.16 -3.56 11.33
C LEU A 120 6.09 -5.02 11.79
N LYS A 121 6.18 -5.99 10.86
CA LYS A 121 6.27 -7.42 11.21
C LYS A 121 7.47 -7.72 12.10
N MET A 122 8.64 -7.23 11.71
CA MET A 122 9.90 -7.51 12.42
C MET A 122 9.98 -6.80 13.76
N GLN A 123 9.54 -5.56 13.83
CA GLN A 123 9.71 -4.72 15.03
C GLN A 123 8.59 -4.92 16.05
N TYR A 124 7.35 -5.09 15.61
CA TYR A 124 6.16 -5.09 16.46
C TYR A 124 5.34 -6.39 16.41
N GLY A 125 5.72 -7.34 15.57
CA GLY A 125 5.02 -8.63 15.45
C GLY A 125 3.69 -8.58 14.69
N HIS A 126 3.47 -7.56 13.87
CA HIS A 126 2.26 -7.44 13.06
C HIS A 126 2.07 -8.59 12.07
N LYS A 127 0.82 -8.91 11.76
CA LYS A 127 0.43 -9.91 10.75
C LYS A 127 0.00 -9.19 9.47
N ILE A 128 0.97 -8.88 8.61
CA ILE A 128 0.75 -8.16 7.35
C ILE A 128 1.08 -9.06 6.17
N ILE A 129 0.21 -9.09 5.17
CA ILE A 129 0.38 -9.76 3.86
C ILE A 129 0.34 -8.67 2.80
N ASN A 130 1.34 -8.64 1.90
CA ASN A 130 1.40 -7.74 0.76
C ASN A 130 1.28 -8.54 -0.53
#